data_4e679ae411975c5aa53dca64adbc1d4e
#
_entry.id   4e679ae411975c5aa53dca64adbc1d4e
#
_cell.length_a   1.000
_cell.length_b   1.000
_cell.length_c   1.000
_cell.angle_alpha   90.00
_cell.angle_beta   90.00
_cell.angle_gamma   90.00
#
_symmetry.space_group_name_H-M   'P 1'
#
loop_
_entity.id
_entity.type
_entity.pdbx_description
1 polymer ?
#
loop_
_entity_poly.entity_id
_entity_poly.type
_entity_poly.pdbx_seq_one_letter_code
_entity_poly.pdbx_strand_id
1 'polypeptide(L)'
;VGKPLLKKLIENGHNVYGLSRSDENKKILESQGVSVISGNILTSNLIDQFENIDIDAIFHVAGVNKMCSKNPQHMFDANIDGTKNILNLGNQLGISKFVYTSSAVTLGEDLGSIGNESSTHRGYYLSKYEESKFLAEKDAFNFEKNFEFVSVNPSSVQGPGRVSGTAKLLISTLSKTNPPLIRNNISIVDIDDCTEGHYNALEFGKNNERYVLNSFQTSSEDLINKLKTISSWEGRPIYIPKILLKTIA
;
A
#
# COMPACT_ATOMS: atom_id res chain seq x y z
N VAL A 1 -5.35 -0.54 4.71
CA VAL A 1 -5.71 0.80 4.20
C VAL A 1 -7.17 0.81 3.73
N GLY A 2 -7.60 -0.06 2.81
CA GLY A 2 -8.93 0.03 2.21
C GLY A 2 -10.10 0.13 3.21
N LYS A 3 -10.20 -0.79 4.19
CA LYS A 3 -11.31 -0.77 5.15
C LYS A 3 -11.39 0.52 6.00
N PRO A 4 -10.30 1.02 6.64
CA PRO A 4 -10.34 2.30 7.34
C PRO A 4 -10.69 3.47 6.42
N LEU A 5 -10.19 3.47 5.18
CA LEU A 5 -10.51 4.52 4.21
C LEU A 5 -12.00 4.54 3.84
N LEU A 6 -12.61 3.37 3.61
CA LEU A 6 -14.06 3.28 3.38
C LEU A 6 -14.85 3.90 4.54
N LYS A 7 -14.50 3.55 5.78
CA LYS A 7 -15.12 4.12 6.97
C LYS A 7 -14.97 5.65 7.01
N LYS A 8 -13.76 6.15 6.78
CA LYS A 8 -13.45 7.59 6.75
C LYS A 8 -14.30 8.32 5.70
N LEU A 9 -14.42 7.77 4.50
CA LEU A 9 -15.22 8.37 3.43
C LEU A 9 -16.71 8.44 3.80
N ILE A 10 -17.26 7.37 4.34
CA ILE A 10 -18.68 7.33 4.79
C ILE A 10 -18.92 8.36 5.91
N GLU A 11 -18.03 8.44 6.91
CA GLU A 11 -18.10 9.40 8.01
C GLU A 11 -18.04 10.86 7.54
N ASN A 12 -17.42 11.11 6.39
CA ASN A 12 -17.37 12.44 5.76
C ASN A 12 -18.50 12.66 4.73
N GLY A 13 -19.50 11.79 4.68
CA GLY A 13 -20.73 11.99 3.91
C GLY A 13 -20.64 11.59 2.43
N HIS A 14 -19.58 10.86 2.04
CA HIS A 14 -19.45 10.36 0.66
C HIS A 14 -20.32 9.12 0.43
N ASN A 15 -20.87 8.99 -0.77
CA ASN A 15 -21.47 7.76 -1.26
C ASN A 15 -20.35 6.83 -1.74
N VAL A 16 -20.16 5.69 -1.08
CA VAL A 16 -18.99 4.83 -1.32
C VAL A 16 -19.40 3.55 -2.03
N TYR A 17 -18.73 3.30 -3.16
CA TYR A 17 -18.83 2.06 -3.93
C TYR A 17 -17.56 1.25 -3.77
N GLY A 18 -17.70 -0.04 -3.51
CA GLY A 18 -16.56 -0.96 -3.36
C GLY A 18 -16.55 -2.03 -4.45
N LEU A 19 -15.47 -2.10 -5.24
CA LEU A 19 -15.28 -3.18 -6.18
C LEU A 19 -14.82 -4.45 -5.46
N SER A 20 -15.57 -5.54 -5.57
CA SER A 20 -15.25 -6.84 -4.96
C SER A 20 -15.39 -7.99 -5.94
N ARG A 21 -14.44 -8.93 -5.89
CA ARG A 21 -14.46 -10.16 -6.70
C ARG A 21 -15.03 -11.38 -5.98
N SER A 22 -15.32 -11.29 -4.67
CA SER A 22 -15.81 -12.43 -3.87
C SER A 22 -17.05 -12.04 -3.08
N ASP A 23 -17.99 -12.98 -2.98
CA ASP A 23 -19.24 -12.80 -2.22
C ASP A 23 -19.00 -12.62 -0.71
N GLU A 24 -17.94 -13.22 -0.16
CA GLU A 24 -17.56 -13.03 1.23
C GLU A 24 -17.20 -11.58 1.52
N ASN A 25 -16.30 -11.00 0.70
CA ASN A 25 -15.92 -9.59 0.83
C ASN A 25 -17.09 -8.64 0.54
N LYS A 26 -17.98 -9.01 -0.39
CA LYS A 26 -19.20 -8.25 -0.68
C LYS A 26 -20.03 -8.07 0.59
N LYS A 27 -20.37 -9.16 1.28
CA LYS A 27 -21.14 -9.12 2.53
C LYS A 27 -20.48 -8.25 3.62
N ILE A 28 -19.14 -8.34 3.73
CA ILE A 28 -18.37 -7.54 4.68
C ILE A 28 -18.46 -6.05 4.35
N LEU A 29 -18.38 -5.67 3.09
CA LEU A 29 -18.45 -4.27 2.66
C LEU A 29 -19.87 -3.73 2.83
N GLU A 30 -20.90 -4.49 2.43
CA GLU A 30 -22.30 -4.13 2.59
C GLU A 30 -22.68 -3.90 4.07
N SER A 31 -22.15 -4.73 4.99
CA SER A 31 -22.36 -4.54 6.43
C SER A 31 -21.73 -3.26 6.99
N GLN A 32 -20.85 -2.60 6.24
CA GLN A 32 -20.21 -1.33 6.57
C GLN A 32 -20.86 -0.12 5.87
N GLY A 33 -22.00 -0.32 5.17
CA GLY A 33 -22.69 0.74 4.45
C GLY A 33 -22.13 1.07 3.06
N VAL A 34 -21.30 0.16 2.50
CA VAL A 34 -20.70 0.33 1.17
C VAL A 34 -21.59 -0.33 0.12
N SER A 35 -21.93 0.39 -0.95
CA SER A 35 -22.55 -0.19 -2.13
C SER A 35 -21.52 -1.03 -2.90
N VAL A 36 -21.80 -2.31 -3.16
CA VAL A 36 -20.80 -3.19 -3.72
C VAL A 36 -21.06 -3.49 -5.20
N ILE A 37 -20.02 -3.26 -6.00
CA ILE A 37 -19.95 -3.62 -7.42
C ILE A 37 -19.15 -4.91 -7.53
N SER A 38 -19.72 -5.92 -8.20
CA SER A 38 -19.02 -7.18 -8.45
C SER A 38 -18.07 -7.03 -9.64
N GLY A 39 -16.78 -7.32 -9.45
CA GLY A 39 -15.80 -7.22 -10.54
C GLY A 39 -14.38 -7.53 -10.08
N ASN A 40 -13.50 -7.69 -11.08
CA ASN A 40 -12.09 -7.97 -10.87
C ASN A 40 -11.26 -6.92 -11.62
N ILE A 41 -10.29 -6.31 -10.96
CA ILE A 41 -9.39 -5.31 -11.55
C ILE A 41 -8.63 -5.85 -12.79
N LEU A 42 -8.51 -7.16 -12.93
CA LEU A 42 -7.91 -7.79 -14.11
C LEU A 42 -8.86 -7.91 -15.32
N THR A 43 -10.13 -7.55 -15.16
CA THR A 43 -11.09 -7.51 -16.25
C THR A 43 -10.93 -6.19 -17.02
N SER A 44 -10.70 -6.27 -18.33
CA SER A 44 -10.47 -5.09 -19.18
C SER A 44 -11.74 -4.26 -19.42
N ASN A 45 -12.93 -4.87 -19.36
CA ASN A 45 -14.21 -4.21 -19.58
C ASN A 45 -15.04 -4.16 -18.28
N LEU A 46 -14.61 -3.31 -17.35
CA LEU A 46 -15.33 -3.11 -16.09
C LEU A 46 -16.49 -2.12 -16.20
N ILE A 47 -16.52 -1.30 -17.25
CA ILE A 47 -17.48 -0.20 -17.39
C ILE A 47 -18.94 -0.66 -17.32
N ASP A 48 -19.23 -1.84 -17.86
CA ASP A 48 -20.59 -2.39 -17.89
C ASP A 48 -21.15 -2.64 -16.47
N GLN A 49 -20.26 -2.75 -15.45
CA GLN A 49 -20.65 -2.93 -14.04
C GLN A 49 -21.03 -1.60 -13.36
N PHE A 50 -20.79 -0.47 -14.05
CA PHE A 50 -21.02 0.88 -13.53
C PHE A 50 -22.18 1.58 -14.25
N GLU A 51 -23.03 0.83 -14.95
CA GLU A 51 -24.17 1.37 -15.67
C GLU A 51 -25.11 2.16 -14.71
N ASN A 52 -25.39 3.41 -15.06
CA ASN A 52 -26.19 4.36 -14.25
C ASN A 52 -25.60 4.70 -12.86
N ILE A 53 -24.29 4.57 -12.69
CA ILE A 53 -23.59 4.97 -11.45
C ILE A 53 -22.67 6.15 -11.79
N ASP A 54 -22.94 7.29 -11.15
CA ASP A 54 -22.06 8.47 -11.22
C ASP A 54 -20.92 8.31 -10.20
N ILE A 55 -19.69 8.44 -10.66
CA ILE A 55 -18.47 8.35 -9.85
C ILE A 55 -17.64 9.61 -10.04
N ASP A 56 -17.43 10.35 -8.95
CA ASP A 56 -16.60 11.56 -8.96
C ASP A 56 -15.11 11.26 -8.85
N ALA A 57 -14.75 10.24 -8.05
CA ALA A 57 -13.36 9.91 -7.77
C ALA A 57 -13.14 8.41 -7.56
N ILE A 58 -11.92 7.94 -7.85
CA ILE A 58 -11.49 6.57 -7.60
C ILE A 58 -10.31 6.55 -6.63
N PHE A 59 -10.40 5.74 -5.58
CA PHE A 59 -9.28 5.29 -4.77
C PHE A 59 -8.85 3.89 -5.21
N HIS A 60 -7.72 3.79 -5.88
CA HIS A 60 -7.16 2.49 -6.25
C HIS A 60 -6.21 1.97 -5.18
N VAL A 61 -6.78 1.27 -4.20
CA VAL A 61 -6.05 0.68 -3.04
C VAL A 61 -5.70 -0.79 -3.29
N ALA A 62 -6.32 -1.41 -4.29
CA ALA A 62 -6.12 -2.81 -4.59
C ALA A 62 -4.68 -3.07 -5.08
N GLY A 63 -4.07 -4.13 -4.56
CA GLY A 63 -2.74 -4.56 -4.97
C GLY A 63 -2.28 -5.79 -4.19
N VAL A 64 -1.28 -6.47 -4.72
CA VAL A 64 -0.68 -7.66 -4.10
C VAL A 64 0.66 -7.31 -3.50
N ASN A 65 0.82 -7.55 -2.18
CA ASN A 65 2.05 -7.34 -1.42
C ASN A 65 2.61 -8.70 -0.97
N LYS A 66 3.44 -9.31 -1.80
CA LYS A 66 4.17 -10.54 -1.47
C LYS A 66 5.64 -10.39 -1.82
N MET A 67 6.46 -9.92 -0.88
CA MET A 67 7.90 -9.68 -1.10
C MET A 67 8.65 -10.94 -1.55
N CYS A 68 8.29 -12.12 -1.02
CA CYS A 68 8.91 -13.40 -1.32
C CYS A 68 7.89 -14.34 -1.99
N SER A 69 7.61 -14.16 -3.27
CA SER A 69 6.74 -15.05 -4.04
C SER A 69 7.56 -15.94 -4.97
N LYS A 70 7.33 -17.26 -4.92
CA LYS A 70 7.94 -18.21 -5.88
C LYS A 70 7.40 -18.02 -7.31
N ASN A 71 6.15 -17.55 -7.42
CA ASN A 71 5.54 -17.15 -8.69
C ASN A 71 5.02 -15.71 -8.55
N PRO A 72 5.79 -14.70 -8.96
CA PRO A 72 5.42 -13.30 -8.84
C PRO A 72 4.42 -12.82 -9.91
N GLN A 73 4.12 -13.62 -10.96
CA GLN A 73 3.32 -13.17 -12.09
C GLN A 73 1.97 -12.57 -11.67
N HIS A 74 1.22 -13.26 -10.83
CA HIS A 74 -0.06 -12.72 -10.32
C HIS A 74 0.08 -11.37 -9.61
N MET A 75 1.23 -11.09 -9.00
CA MET A 75 1.49 -9.79 -8.37
C MET A 75 1.75 -8.71 -9.43
N PHE A 76 2.47 -9.05 -10.49
CA PHE A 76 2.68 -8.13 -11.62
C PHE A 76 1.36 -7.84 -12.33
N ASP A 77 0.58 -8.88 -12.64
CA ASP A 77 -0.75 -8.73 -13.27
C ASP A 77 -1.64 -7.80 -12.42
N ALA A 78 -1.74 -8.07 -11.11
CA ALA A 78 -2.60 -7.26 -10.23
C ALA A 78 -2.10 -5.83 -10.07
N ASN A 79 -0.79 -5.63 -9.90
CA ASN A 79 -0.24 -4.31 -9.60
C ASN A 79 -0.08 -3.44 -10.86
N ILE A 80 0.24 -4.02 -12.02
CA ILE A 80 0.46 -3.29 -13.27
C ILE A 80 -0.81 -3.28 -14.12
N ASP A 81 -1.25 -4.46 -14.60
CA ASP A 81 -2.39 -4.55 -15.51
C ASP A 81 -3.69 -4.15 -14.80
N GLY A 82 -3.85 -4.57 -13.53
CA GLY A 82 -4.97 -4.14 -12.70
C GLY A 82 -5.03 -2.62 -12.54
N THR A 83 -3.90 -1.96 -12.29
CA THR A 83 -3.84 -0.49 -12.20
C THR A 83 -4.20 0.16 -13.52
N LYS A 84 -3.66 -0.34 -14.64
CA LYS A 84 -3.97 0.17 -15.98
C LYS A 84 -5.47 0.04 -16.31
N ASN A 85 -6.08 -1.10 -15.96
CA ASN A 85 -7.51 -1.31 -16.18
C ASN A 85 -8.37 -0.31 -15.38
N ILE A 86 -8.00 -0.01 -14.13
CA ILE A 86 -8.74 0.95 -13.30
C ILE A 86 -8.50 2.41 -13.77
N LEU A 87 -7.32 2.74 -14.30
CA LEU A 87 -7.08 4.04 -14.95
C LEU A 87 -7.95 4.21 -16.22
N ASN A 88 -8.04 3.17 -17.06
CA ASN A 88 -8.95 3.15 -18.21
C ASN A 88 -10.42 3.32 -17.77
N LEU A 89 -10.83 2.62 -16.73
CA LEU A 89 -12.17 2.77 -16.15
C LEU A 89 -12.42 4.22 -15.70
N GLY A 90 -11.44 4.87 -15.07
CA GLY A 90 -11.53 6.28 -14.68
C GLY A 90 -11.79 7.21 -15.87
N ASN A 91 -11.09 7.00 -16.99
CA ASN A 91 -11.34 7.75 -18.23
C ASN A 91 -12.75 7.49 -18.79
N GLN A 92 -13.22 6.25 -18.77
CA GLN A 92 -14.54 5.87 -19.28
C GLN A 92 -15.67 6.42 -18.43
N LEU A 93 -15.50 6.49 -17.11
CA LEU A 93 -16.46 7.07 -16.16
C LEU A 93 -16.44 8.59 -16.15
N GLY A 94 -15.41 9.24 -16.69
CA GLY A 94 -15.26 10.69 -16.66
C GLY A 94 -15.05 11.26 -15.27
N ILE A 95 -14.36 10.54 -14.40
CA ILE A 95 -14.07 10.97 -13.02
C ILE A 95 -13.27 12.29 -12.99
N SER A 96 -13.36 13.02 -11.89
CA SER A 96 -12.57 14.23 -11.68
C SER A 96 -11.18 13.93 -11.10
N LYS A 97 -11.07 12.91 -10.23
CA LYS A 97 -9.83 12.64 -9.49
C LYS A 97 -9.56 11.15 -9.24
N PHE A 98 -8.29 10.77 -9.34
CA PHE A 98 -7.82 9.41 -9.09
C PHE A 98 -6.72 9.43 -8.04
N VAL A 99 -6.93 8.76 -6.91
CA VAL A 99 -5.94 8.58 -5.84
C VAL A 99 -5.39 7.15 -5.90
N TYR A 100 -4.12 7.04 -6.29
CA TYR A 100 -3.42 5.77 -6.42
C TYR A 100 -2.63 5.43 -5.15
N THR A 101 -2.90 4.29 -4.55
CA THR A 101 -2.08 3.76 -3.45
C THR A 101 -0.85 3.06 -4.01
N SER A 102 0.27 3.77 -4.07
CA SER A 102 1.58 3.22 -4.38
C SER A 102 2.27 2.66 -3.13
N SER A 103 3.53 2.89 -2.97
CA SER A 103 4.31 2.48 -1.79
C SER A 103 5.61 3.29 -1.71
N ALA A 104 6.11 3.57 -0.52
CA ALA A 104 7.42 4.21 -0.34
C ALA A 104 8.58 3.39 -0.95
N VAL A 105 8.43 2.09 -1.21
CA VAL A 105 9.46 1.28 -1.89
C VAL A 105 9.75 1.77 -3.31
N THR A 106 8.80 2.50 -3.94
CA THR A 106 9.00 3.02 -5.31
C THR A 106 9.94 4.23 -5.38
N LEU A 107 10.26 4.83 -4.23
CA LEU A 107 11.25 5.93 -4.17
C LEU A 107 12.64 5.44 -4.54
N GLY A 108 12.96 4.19 -4.18
CA GLY A 108 14.20 3.52 -4.55
C GLY A 108 15.44 4.30 -4.15
N GLU A 109 15.48 4.80 -2.92
CA GLU A 109 16.58 5.59 -2.38
C GLU A 109 17.90 4.85 -2.42
N ASP A 110 18.99 5.57 -2.55
CA ASP A 110 20.34 5.04 -2.46
C ASP A 110 20.67 4.49 -1.06
N LEU A 111 21.59 3.56 -0.98
CA LEU A 111 21.99 2.94 0.29
C LEU A 111 22.50 3.99 1.28
N GLY A 112 21.81 4.08 2.43
CA GLY A 112 22.16 5.00 3.51
C GLY A 112 21.53 6.39 3.38
N SER A 113 20.75 6.65 2.34
CA SER A 113 19.96 7.88 2.18
C SER A 113 18.53 7.75 2.69
N ILE A 114 17.83 8.86 2.76
CA ILE A 114 16.39 8.94 3.06
C ILE A 114 15.68 9.35 1.78
N GLY A 115 14.75 8.49 1.32
CA GLY A 115 13.93 8.79 0.17
C GLY A 115 12.83 9.82 0.50
N ASN A 116 12.51 10.65 -0.49
CA ASN A 116 11.40 11.59 -0.48
C ASN A 116 10.74 11.67 -1.87
N GLU A 117 9.77 12.53 -2.06
CA GLU A 117 9.00 12.66 -3.29
C GLU A 117 9.86 13.01 -4.51
N SER A 118 10.98 13.70 -4.33
CA SER A 118 11.91 14.10 -5.40
C SER A 118 13.02 13.06 -5.66
N SER A 119 13.05 11.95 -4.92
CA SER A 119 14.10 10.93 -5.07
C SER A 119 14.08 10.31 -6.45
N THR A 120 15.27 10.17 -7.04
CA THR A 120 15.49 9.37 -8.24
C THR A 120 15.72 7.92 -7.85
N HIS A 121 15.00 7.01 -8.48
CA HIS A 121 15.16 5.57 -8.22
C HIS A 121 16.58 5.10 -8.56
N ARG A 122 17.22 4.34 -7.67
CA ARG A 122 18.61 3.83 -7.75
C ARG A 122 18.90 2.92 -8.96
N GLY A 123 17.90 2.58 -9.78
CA GLY A 123 18.07 1.80 -11.02
C GLY A 123 18.05 0.28 -10.87
N TYR A 124 17.91 -0.26 -9.66
CA TYR A 124 17.74 -1.70 -9.42
C TYR A 124 16.74 -1.96 -8.29
N TYR A 125 16.10 -3.13 -8.28
CA TYR A 125 15.04 -3.49 -7.34
C TYR A 125 15.53 -4.48 -6.28
N LEU A 126 15.16 -4.27 -5.03
CA LEU A 126 15.47 -5.17 -3.91
C LEU A 126 14.48 -6.33 -3.79
N SER A 127 13.32 -6.22 -4.44
CA SER A 127 12.30 -7.27 -4.44
C SER A 127 11.40 -7.18 -5.68
N LYS A 128 10.76 -8.29 -6.03
CA LYS A 128 9.74 -8.31 -7.08
C LYS A 128 8.52 -7.44 -6.74
N TYR A 129 8.22 -7.24 -5.46
CA TYR A 129 7.19 -6.32 -5.03
C TYR A 129 7.56 -4.87 -5.37
N GLU A 130 8.76 -4.44 -5.02
CA GLU A 130 9.27 -3.11 -5.38
C GLU A 130 9.22 -2.90 -6.89
N GLU A 131 9.74 -3.85 -7.67
CA GLU A 131 9.70 -3.81 -9.14
C GLU A 131 8.27 -3.62 -9.66
N SER A 132 7.31 -4.44 -9.19
CA SER A 132 5.93 -4.37 -9.63
C SER A 132 5.25 -3.05 -9.27
N LYS A 133 5.52 -2.49 -8.08
CA LYS A 133 4.95 -1.20 -7.65
C LYS A 133 5.60 -0.02 -8.38
N PHE A 134 6.91 -0.07 -8.59
CA PHE A 134 7.63 0.97 -9.33
C PHE A 134 7.15 1.05 -10.79
N LEU A 135 7.05 -0.09 -11.47
CA LEU A 135 6.57 -0.13 -12.86
C LEU A 135 5.12 0.35 -12.95
N ALA A 136 4.25 -0.11 -12.06
CA ALA A 136 2.86 0.32 -12.03
C ALA A 136 2.71 1.83 -11.78
N GLU A 137 3.47 2.41 -10.85
CA GLU A 137 3.45 3.85 -10.57
C GLU A 137 4.00 4.64 -11.76
N LYS A 138 5.12 4.22 -12.35
CA LYS A 138 5.70 4.84 -13.54
C LYS A 138 4.71 4.85 -14.70
N ASP A 139 4.05 3.71 -14.95
CA ASP A 139 3.04 3.60 -16.01
C ASP A 139 1.83 4.48 -15.73
N ALA A 140 1.38 4.55 -14.46
CA ALA A 140 0.26 5.40 -14.06
C ALA A 140 0.56 6.91 -14.24
N PHE A 141 1.77 7.36 -13.94
CA PHE A 141 2.19 8.75 -14.20
C PHE A 141 2.21 9.07 -15.71
N ASN A 142 2.66 8.13 -16.54
CA ASN A 142 2.75 8.29 -18.00
C ASN A 142 1.45 7.97 -18.73
N PHE A 143 0.44 7.44 -18.05
CA PHE A 143 -0.85 7.08 -18.64
C PHE A 143 -1.58 8.34 -19.12
N GLU A 144 -2.18 8.28 -20.32
CA GLU A 144 -3.02 9.35 -20.85
C GLU A 144 -4.36 9.36 -20.12
N LYS A 145 -4.63 10.42 -19.39
CA LYS A 145 -5.78 10.54 -18.48
C LYS A 145 -6.43 11.92 -18.57
N ASN A 146 -7.75 11.94 -18.45
CA ASN A 146 -8.60 13.14 -18.47
C ASN A 146 -9.07 13.57 -17.08
N PHE A 147 -8.40 13.08 -16.02
CA PHE A 147 -8.67 13.37 -14.61
C PHE A 147 -7.39 13.78 -13.87
N GLU A 148 -7.54 14.40 -12.70
CA GLU A 148 -6.41 14.63 -11.81
C GLU A 148 -5.91 13.31 -11.20
N PHE A 149 -4.60 13.09 -11.25
CA PHE A 149 -3.95 11.90 -10.71
C PHE A 149 -3.04 12.25 -9.54
N VAL A 150 -3.20 11.54 -8.42
CA VAL A 150 -2.36 11.70 -7.22
C VAL A 150 -1.86 10.34 -6.78
N SER A 151 -0.55 10.20 -6.55
CA SER A 151 0.03 8.99 -5.95
C SER A 151 0.25 9.18 -4.46
N VAL A 152 -0.17 8.21 -3.66
CA VAL A 152 0.10 8.14 -2.23
C VAL A 152 1.05 6.98 -1.98
N ASN A 153 2.20 7.25 -1.35
CA ASN A 153 3.31 6.31 -1.17
C ASN A 153 3.53 5.99 0.32
N PRO A 154 2.70 5.12 0.92
CA PRO A 154 2.86 4.77 2.33
C PRO A 154 4.14 3.99 2.59
N SER A 155 4.80 4.27 3.72
CA SER A 155 5.82 3.43 4.30
C SER A 155 5.20 2.15 4.90
N SER A 156 5.84 1.48 5.84
CA SER A 156 5.30 0.26 6.45
C SER A 156 4.06 0.59 7.30
N VAL A 157 2.86 0.42 6.74
CA VAL A 157 1.59 0.68 7.43
C VAL A 157 1.43 -0.29 8.60
N GLN A 158 1.21 0.23 9.81
CA GLN A 158 0.94 -0.54 11.02
C GLN A 158 -0.33 -0.02 11.69
N GLY A 159 -1.00 -0.86 12.46
CA GLY A 159 -2.19 -0.49 13.21
C GLY A 159 -2.95 -1.69 13.76
N PRO A 160 -4.02 -1.46 14.53
CA PRO A 160 -4.81 -2.52 15.15
C PRO A 160 -5.33 -3.55 14.13
N GLY A 161 -5.27 -4.83 14.51
CA GLY A 161 -5.77 -5.93 13.67
C GLY A 161 -4.86 -6.34 12.51
N ARG A 162 -3.72 -5.68 12.28
CA ARG A 162 -2.78 -6.09 11.24
C ARG A 162 -1.93 -7.26 11.70
N VAL A 163 -1.99 -8.38 10.96
CA VAL A 163 -1.25 -9.62 11.27
C VAL A 163 -0.36 -10.10 10.11
N SER A 164 -0.17 -9.26 9.08
CA SER A 164 0.60 -9.61 7.87
C SER A 164 1.77 -8.66 7.63
N GLY A 165 2.69 -9.01 6.73
CA GLY A 165 3.85 -8.18 6.40
C GLY A 165 4.75 -7.93 7.62
N THR A 166 5.17 -6.68 7.84
CA THR A 166 6.02 -6.28 8.98
C THR A 166 5.37 -6.59 10.33
N ALA A 167 4.04 -6.46 10.47
CA ALA A 167 3.34 -6.84 11.70
C ALA A 167 3.54 -8.32 12.05
N LYS A 168 3.46 -9.22 11.05
CA LYS A 168 3.73 -10.65 11.25
C LYS A 168 5.16 -10.88 11.74
N LEU A 169 6.12 -10.14 11.20
CA LEU A 169 7.52 -10.23 11.66
C LEU A 169 7.65 -9.80 13.12
N LEU A 170 7.05 -8.67 13.51
CA LEU A 170 7.06 -8.19 14.89
C LEU A 170 6.39 -9.17 15.86
N ILE A 171 5.20 -9.69 15.50
CA ILE A 171 4.49 -10.71 16.30
C ILE A 171 5.35 -11.97 16.46
N SER A 172 5.96 -12.46 15.37
CA SER A 172 6.87 -13.60 15.38
C SER A 172 8.13 -13.35 16.20
N THR A 173 8.60 -12.11 16.28
CA THR A 173 9.73 -11.71 17.12
C THR A 173 9.35 -11.82 18.59
N LEU A 174 8.21 -11.28 18.98
CA LEU A 174 7.72 -11.31 20.37
C LEU A 174 7.35 -12.72 20.86
N SER A 175 7.09 -13.67 19.95
CA SER A 175 6.81 -15.07 20.32
C SER A 175 8.06 -15.92 20.59
N LYS A 176 9.28 -15.37 20.44
CA LYS A 176 10.54 -16.10 20.58
C LYS A 176 11.41 -15.50 21.68
N THR A 177 12.14 -16.33 22.41
CA THR A 177 13.13 -15.88 23.41
C THR A 177 14.36 -15.23 22.74
N ASN A 178 14.86 -15.82 21.67
CA ASN A 178 16.04 -15.36 20.95
C ASN A 178 15.75 -15.23 19.43
N PRO A 179 14.96 -14.23 19.02
CA PRO A 179 14.65 -14.07 17.61
C PRO A 179 15.88 -13.60 16.81
N PRO A 180 16.12 -14.17 15.62
CA PRO A 180 17.13 -13.64 14.72
C PRO A 180 16.61 -12.32 14.10
N LEU A 181 17.43 -11.27 14.16
CA LEU A 181 17.10 -9.94 13.59
C LEU A 181 18.26 -9.41 12.76
N ILE A 182 17.95 -8.44 11.90
CA ILE A 182 18.92 -7.71 11.09
C ILE A 182 18.88 -6.25 11.55
N ARG A 183 20.04 -5.62 11.68
CA ARG A 183 20.12 -4.18 11.93
C ARG A 183 19.76 -3.42 10.68
N ASN A 184 18.64 -2.71 10.72
CA ASN A 184 18.15 -1.85 9.64
C ASN A 184 17.32 -0.71 10.19
N ASN A 185 17.10 0.31 9.38
CA ASN A 185 16.10 1.34 9.64
C ASN A 185 14.77 0.91 9.05
N ILE A 186 13.69 1.28 9.74
CA ILE A 186 12.32 0.97 9.35
C ILE A 186 11.52 2.26 9.42
N SER A 187 10.87 2.60 8.31
CA SER A 187 9.91 3.69 8.23
C SER A 187 8.52 3.13 8.44
N ILE A 188 7.76 3.72 9.33
CA ILE A 188 6.43 3.26 9.75
C ILE A 188 5.44 4.40 9.60
N VAL A 189 4.27 4.09 9.06
CA VAL A 189 3.09 4.95 9.09
C VAL A 189 1.98 4.27 9.87
N ASP A 190 1.35 4.99 10.77
CA ASP A 190 0.14 4.54 11.45
C ASP A 190 -1.02 4.40 10.47
N ILE A 191 -1.93 3.46 10.71
CA ILE A 191 -3.06 3.20 9.82
C ILE A 191 -4.02 4.39 9.74
N ASP A 192 -4.19 5.13 10.83
CA ASP A 192 -5.06 6.30 10.87
C ASP A 192 -4.42 7.47 10.12
N ASP A 193 -3.11 7.74 10.33
CA ASP A 193 -2.33 8.70 9.54
C ASP A 193 -2.33 8.35 8.05
N CYS A 194 -2.18 7.06 7.73
CA CYS A 194 -2.22 6.58 6.36
C CYS A 194 -3.60 6.81 5.72
N THR A 195 -4.66 6.58 6.47
CA THR A 195 -6.04 6.81 6.03
C THR A 195 -6.31 8.29 5.81
N GLU A 196 -5.90 9.13 6.76
CA GLU A 196 -5.99 10.59 6.66
C GLU A 196 -5.22 11.13 5.45
N GLY A 197 -4.00 10.63 5.23
CA GLY A 197 -3.18 11.01 4.07
C GLY A 197 -3.84 10.66 2.73
N HIS A 198 -4.56 9.52 2.64
CA HIS A 198 -5.33 9.20 1.45
C HIS A 198 -6.52 10.14 1.26
N TYR A 199 -7.24 10.44 2.34
CA TYR A 199 -8.35 11.39 2.29
C TYR A 199 -7.88 12.79 1.88
N ASN A 200 -6.80 13.27 2.49
CA ASN A 200 -6.19 14.57 2.14
C ASN A 200 -5.66 14.61 0.70
N ALA A 201 -5.23 13.47 0.14
CA ALA A 201 -4.86 13.40 -1.26
C ALA A 201 -6.05 13.60 -2.21
N LEU A 202 -7.26 13.18 -1.81
CA LEU A 202 -8.49 13.52 -2.55
C LEU A 202 -8.76 15.03 -2.50
N GLU A 203 -8.75 15.62 -1.31
CA GLU A 203 -9.17 17.01 -1.09
C GLU A 203 -8.13 18.04 -1.58
N PHE A 204 -6.85 17.80 -1.28
CA PHE A 204 -5.77 18.77 -1.42
C PHE A 204 -4.63 18.33 -2.33
N GLY A 205 -4.61 17.07 -2.75
CA GLY A 205 -3.53 16.54 -3.58
C GLY A 205 -3.48 17.23 -4.94
N LYS A 206 -2.29 17.61 -5.38
CA LYS A 206 -2.05 18.26 -6.66
C LYS A 206 -1.90 17.24 -7.78
N ASN A 207 -2.39 17.59 -8.95
CA ASN A 207 -2.33 16.72 -10.12
C ASN A 207 -0.87 16.34 -10.47
N ASN A 208 -0.66 15.06 -10.75
CA ASN A 208 0.63 14.45 -11.07
C ASN A 208 1.70 14.59 -9.97
N GLU A 209 1.29 14.73 -8.72
CA GLU A 209 2.19 14.70 -7.57
C GLU A 209 2.11 13.38 -6.83
N ARG A 210 3.21 13.04 -6.11
CA ARG A 210 3.26 11.93 -5.16
C ARG A 210 3.44 12.45 -3.74
N TYR A 211 2.91 11.73 -2.77
CA TYR A 211 2.97 12.05 -1.36
C TYR A 211 3.41 10.84 -0.54
N VAL A 212 4.56 10.97 0.12
CA VAL A 212 5.08 9.92 1.01
C VAL A 212 4.40 10.02 2.36
N LEU A 213 3.76 8.93 2.80
CA LEU A 213 3.15 8.86 4.12
C LEU A 213 4.06 8.11 5.08
N ASN A 214 4.54 8.82 6.10
CA ASN A 214 5.42 8.27 7.13
C ASN A 214 5.19 8.99 8.46
N SER A 215 4.85 8.24 9.53
CA SER A 215 4.69 8.81 10.87
C SER A 215 6.03 8.94 11.58
N PHE A 216 6.90 7.92 11.48
CA PHE A 216 8.23 7.94 12.06
C PHE A 216 9.19 6.93 11.44
N GLN A 217 10.48 7.20 11.63
CA GLN A 217 11.57 6.28 11.30
C GLN A 217 12.25 5.81 12.59
N THR A 218 12.63 4.55 12.64
CA THR A 218 13.31 3.97 13.80
C THR A 218 14.30 2.88 13.37
N SER A 219 15.31 2.61 14.20
CA SER A 219 16.14 1.42 14.01
C SER A 219 15.40 0.17 14.50
N SER A 220 15.78 -0.99 13.97
CA SER A 220 15.26 -2.27 14.47
C SER A 220 15.58 -2.49 15.97
N GLU A 221 16.70 -1.94 16.46
CA GLU A 221 17.11 -2.00 17.88
C GLU A 221 16.18 -1.15 18.75
N ASP A 222 15.94 0.11 18.36
CA ASP A 222 15.04 1.00 19.10
C ASP A 222 13.60 0.50 19.10
N LEU A 223 13.14 -0.05 17.96
CA LEU A 223 11.83 -0.67 17.88
C LEU A 223 11.68 -1.83 18.86
N ILE A 224 12.68 -2.70 18.95
CA ILE A 224 12.71 -3.81 19.92
C ILE A 224 12.73 -3.29 21.36
N ASN A 225 13.50 -2.25 21.64
CA ASN A 225 13.53 -1.65 22.98
C ASN A 225 12.16 -1.07 23.36
N LYS A 226 11.49 -0.38 22.43
CA LYS A 226 10.12 0.10 22.65
C LYS A 226 9.15 -1.06 22.89
N LEU A 227 9.24 -2.14 22.10
CA LEU A 227 8.40 -3.32 22.29
C LEU A 227 8.61 -3.96 23.67
N LYS A 228 9.82 -4.02 24.17
CA LYS A 228 10.11 -4.47 25.56
C LYS A 228 9.44 -3.59 26.60
N THR A 229 9.45 -2.28 26.41
CA THR A 229 8.86 -1.34 27.36
C THR A 229 7.34 -1.44 27.45
N ILE A 230 6.66 -1.71 26.32
CA ILE A 230 5.19 -1.76 26.24
C ILE A 230 4.61 -3.16 26.38
N SER A 231 5.45 -4.19 26.38
CA SER A 231 5.05 -5.59 26.55
C SER A 231 5.89 -6.23 27.65
N SER A 232 5.43 -7.33 28.22
CA SER A 232 6.20 -8.13 29.18
C SER A 232 7.21 -9.07 28.49
N TRP A 233 7.58 -8.79 27.24
CA TRP A 233 8.54 -9.63 26.52
C TRP A 233 9.99 -9.37 26.96
N GLU A 234 10.66 -10.39 27.47
CA GLU A 234 12.05 -10.35 27.96
C GLU A 234 13.07 -10.96 26.99
N GLY A 235 12.69 -11.20 25.75
CA GLY A 235 13.52 -11.85 24.75
C GLY A 235 14.83 -11.08 24.46
N ARG A 236 15.84 -11.83 24.03
CA ARG A 236 17.17 -11.32 23.67
C ARG A 236 17.43 -11.56 22.18
N PRO A 237 17.23 -10.58 21.29
CA PRO A 237 17.46 -10.76 19.87
C PRO A 237 18.92 -11.12 19.56
N ILE A 238 19.10 -12.01 18.59
CA ILE A 238 20.40 -12.32 18.00
C ILE A 238 20.52 -11.55 16.69
N TYR A 239 21.40 -10.55 16.63
CA TYR A 239 21.60 -9.76 15.43
C TYR A 239 22.52 -10.46 14.44
N ILE A 240 21.98 -10.81 13.25
CA ILE A 240 22.72 -11.47 12.19
C ILE A 240 23.53 -10.44 11.43
N PRO A 241 24.86 -10.62 11.27
CA PRO A 241 25.70 -9.77 10.43
C PRO A 241 25.20 -9.78 8.98
N LYS A 242 25.13 -8.60 8.34
CA LYS A 242 24.66 -8.47 6.93
C LYS A 242 25.46 -9.34 5.95
N ILE A 243 26.73 -9.61 6.23
CA ILE A 243 27.59 -10.44 5.38
C ILE A 243 27.08 -11.89 5.28
N LEU A 244 26.50 -12.43 6.35
CA LEU A 244 25.94 -13.79 6.36
C LEU A 244 24.63 -13.91 5.58
N LEU A 245 23.96 -12.81 5.28
CA LEU A 245 22.71 -12.83 4.51
C LEU A 245 22.93 -13.07 3.03
N LYS A 246 24.13 -12.73 2.50
CA LYS A 246 24.48 -12.98 1.10
C LYS A 246 24.67 -14.46 0.77
N THR A 247 24.82 -15.31 1.79
CA THR A 247 24.99 -16.77 1.64
C THR A 247 23.70 -17.56 1.79
N ILE A 248 22.59 -16.90 2.20
CA ILE A 248 21.30 -17.55 2.47
C ILE A 248 20.23 -17.14 1.41
N ALA A 249 20.52 -16.13 0.60
CA ALA A 249 19.64 -15.64 -0.47
C ALA A 249 19.95 -16.35 -1.79
#